data_a49af9c031e18396beea9ff940db6f0d
#
_entry.id   a49af9c031e18396beea9ff940db6f0d
#
_cell.length_a   1.000
_cell.length_b   1.000
_cell.length_c   1.000
_cell.angle_alpha   90.00
_cell.angle_beta   90.00
_cell.angle_gamma   90.00
#
_symmetry.space_group_name_H-M   'P 1'
#
loop_
_entity.id
_entity.type
_entity.pdbx_description
1 polymer ?
#
loop_
_entity_poly.entity_id
_entity_poly.type
_entity_poly.pdbx_seq_one_letter_code
_entity_poly.pdbx_strand_id
1 'polypeptide(L)'
;MDRRLDKRYLTGAVSAMEKQYGVEKTDAIIEDAWRRYAEIVDENADEPKKMYMHTRKRIYPAIAAFYAMTGNGISREEAAAFLNRYYEKRAAGVGSKIRGAMKIPGLYKLVPRFFAKMTKSSFGEDCGFRANWIRTEQEEMCFDMLACPYQDTCVKYGCPEIVAGFCRADDETYGHMHPKLKWGRTKTLGQGGDCCDFRLTIE
;
A
#
# COMPACT_ATOMS: atom_id res chain seq x y z
N MET A 1 -5.87 -7.98 22.57
CA MET A 1 -5.64 -7.27 21.29
C MET A 1 -5.82 -8.26 20.16
N ASP A 2 -6.59 -7.98 19.11
CA ASP A 2 -6.82 -8.97 18.05
C ASP A 2 -5.55 -9.11 17.21
N ARG A 3 -4.86 -10.24 17.35
CA ARG A 3 -3.60 -10.59 16.66
C ARG A 3 -3.84 -11.28 15.31
N ARG A 4 -5.10 -11.32 14.84
CA ARG A 4 -5.47 -12.01 13.62
C ARG A 4 -5.13 -11.14 12.41
N LEU A 5 -4.66 -11.77 11.35
CA LEU A 5 -4.58 -11.14 10.02
C LEU A 5 -5.94 -10.53 9.69
N ASP A 6 -5.96 -9.27 9.25
CA ASP A 6 -7.20 -8.66 8.79
C ASP A 6 -7.66 -9.39 7.53
N LYS A 7 -8.67 -10.27 7.69
CA LYS A 7 -9.23 -11.08 6.60
C LYS A 7 -9.58 -10.25 5.37
N ARG A 8 -9.95 -8.99 5.55
CA ARG A 8 -10.30 -8.08 4.44
C ARG A 8 -9.14 -7.82 3.50
N TYR A 9 -7.89 -7.90 3.96
CA TYR A 9 -6.71 -7.64 3.15
C TYR A 9 -6.19 -8.88 2.41
N LEU A 10 -6.40 -10.07 2.96
CA LEU A 10 -5.91 -11.31 2.35
C LEU A 10 -7.00 -12.16 1.69
N THR A 11 -8.30 -11.87 1.89
CA THR A 11 -9.39 -12.70 1.34
C THR A 11 -9.28 -12.86 -0.18
N GLY A 12 -8.99 -11.78 -0.90
CA GLY A 12 -8.78 -11.85 -2.35
C GLY A 12 -7.47 -12.55 -2.74
N ALA A 13 -6.44 -12.50 -1.88
CA ALA A 13 -5.18 -13.20 -2.11
C ALA A 13 -5.33 -14.71 -1.99
N VAL A 14 -6.13 -15.21 -1.03
CA VAL A 14 -6.41 -16.64 -0.86
C VAL A 14 -6.91 -17.25 -2.17
N SER A 15 -7.97 -16.70 -2.75
CA SER A 15 -8.52 -17.22 -4.01
C SER A 15 -7.55 -17.13 -5.19
N ALA A 16 -6.64 -16.14 -5.19
CA ALA A 16 -5.59 -16.04 -6.21
C ALA A 16 -4.48 -17.07 -5.97
N MET A 17 -4.12 -17.34 -4.71
CA MET A 17 -3.16 -18.37 -4.32
C MET A 17 -3.68 -19.78 -4.67
N GLU A 18 -4.95 -20.08 -4.35
CA GLU A 18 -5.57 -21.37 -4.68
C GLU A 18 -5.51 -21.67 -6.18
N LYS A 19 -5.77 -20.67 -7.02
CA LYS A 19 -5.67 -20.79 -8.48
C LYS A 19 -4.25 -21.06 -8.97
N GLN A 20 -3.26 -20.50 -8.31
CA GLN A 20 -1.86 -20.59 -8.77
C GLN A 20 -1.11 -21.76 -8.13
N TYR A 21 -1.41 -22.09 -6.88
CA TYR A 21 -0.63 -23.06 -6.08
C TYR A 21 -1.43 -24.30 -5.63
N GLY A 22 -2.75 -24.28 -5.83
CA GLY A 22 -3.66 -25.30 -5.32
C GLY A 22 -4.11 -25.03 -3.88
N VAL A 23 -5.17 -25.70 -3.45
CA VAL A 23 -5.82 -25.48 -2.14
C VAL A 23 -4.89 -25.89 -0.99
N GLU A 24 -4.35 -27.11 -1.01
CA GLU A 24 -3.50 -27.66 0.06
C GLU A 24 -2.29 -26.76 0.37
N LYS A 25 -1.57 -26.33 -0.67
CA LYS A 25 -0.42 -25.45 -0.52
C LYS A 25 -0.82 -24.06 -0.03
N THR A 26 -1.97 -23.55 -0.48
CA THR A 26 -2.51 -22.28 -0.01
C THR A 26 -2.87 -22.31 1.46
N ASP A 27 -3.50 -23.39 1.94
CA ASP A 27 -3.86 -23.55 3.34
C ASP A 27 -2.61 -23.55 4.24
N ALA A 28 -1.55 -24.25 3.84
CA ALA A 28 -0.28 -24.24 4.56
C ALA A 28 0.37 -22.83 4.58
N ILE A 29 0.33 -22.10 3.47
CA ILE A 29 0.83 -20.73 3.39
C ILE A 29 0.02 -19.80 4.33
N ILE A 30 -1.29 -19.92 4.34
CA ILE A 30 -2.15 -19.07 5.17
C ILE A 30 -1.95 -19.35 6.65
N GLU A 31 -1.83 -20.59 7.06
CA GLU A 31 -1.52 -20.97 8.44
C GLU A 31 -0.18 -20.40 8.90
N ASP A 32 0.88 -20.55 8.11
CA ASP A 32 2.20 -19.98 8.41
C ASP A 32 2.16 -18.43 8.42
N ALA A 33 1.42 -17.80 7.51
CA ALA A 33 1.25 -16.36 7.48
C ALA A 33 0.57 -15.82 8.75
N TRP A 34 -0.42 -16.54 9.28
CA TRP A 34 -1.06 -16.18 10.54
C TRP A 34 -0.10 -16.18 11.72
N ARG A 35 0.73 -17.20 11.82
CA ARG A 35 1.73 -17.34 12.87
C ARG A 35 2.76 -16.20 12.78
N ARG A 36 3.33 -15.97 11.60
CA ARG A 36 4.31 -14.89 11.35
C ARG A 36 3.72 -13.51 11.62
N TYR A 37 2.48 -13.28 11.23
CA TYR A 37 1.81 -12.02 11.54
C TYR A 37 1.70 -11.76 13.05
N ALA A 38 1.35 -12.78 13.81
CA ALA A 38 1.29 -12.67 15.27
C ALA A 38 2.67 -12.33 15.86
N GLU A 39 3.73 -13.00 15.41
CA GLU A 39 5.12 -12.73 15.81
C GLU A 39 5.52 -11.27 15.51
N ILE A 40 5.27 -10.78 14.28
CA ILE A 40 5.55 -9.39 13.88
C ILE A 40 4.78 -8.38 14.75
N VAL A 41 3.53 -8.66 15.06
CA VAL A 41 2.71 -7.79 15.92
C VAL A 41 3.26 -7.74 17.35
N ASP A 42 3.73 -8.88 17.89
CA ASP A 42 4.33 -8.96 19.22
C ASP A 42 5.70 -8.26 19.29
N GLU A 43 6.53 -8.41 18.27
CA GLU A 43 7.81 -7.70 18.15
C GLU A 43 7.65 -6.16 18.10
N ASN A 44 6.49 -5.69 17.68
CA ASN A 44 6.17 -4.26 17.58
C ASN A 44 4.98 -3.88 18.48
N ALA A 45 4.92 -4.45 19.69
CA ALA A 45 3.82 -4.22 20.63
C ALA A 45 3.70 -2.75 21.07
N ASP A 46 4.83 -2.04 21.15
CA ASP A 46 4.93 -0.64 21.57
C ASP A 46 4.65 0.37 20.45
N GLU A 47 4.32 -0.12 19.26
CA GLU A 47 4.03 0.73 18.12
C GLU A 47 2.85 1.67 18.38
N PRO A 48 2.92 2.97 17.99
CA PRO A 48 1.82 3.91 18.16
C PRO A 48 0.54 3.43 17.43
N LYS A 49 -0.61 3.53 18.10
CA LYS A 49 -1.89 3.05 17.53
C LYS A 49 -2.26 3.71 16.19
N LYS A 50 -1.79 4.93 15.94
CA LYS A 50 -2.01 5.64 14.68
C LYS A 50 -1.34 4.95 13.50
N MET A 51 -0.25 4.22 13.72
CA MET A 51 0.43 3.43 12.70
C MET A 51 -0.34 2.17 12.28
N TYR A 52 -1.23 1.64 13.13
CA TYR A 52 -1.90 0.34 12.91
C TYR A 52 -2.65 0.23 11.58
N MET A 53 -3.18 1.35 11.07
CA MET A 53 -3.85 1.36 9.77
C MET A 53 -2.88 1.02 8.62
N HIS A 54 -1.63 1.39 8.75
CA HIS A 54 -0.58 1.10 7.76
C HIS A 54 0.11 -0.22 8.07
N THR A 55 0.64 -0.37 9.26
CA THR A 55 1.45 -1.52 9.68
C THR A 55 0.62 -2.79 9.82
N ARG A 56 -0.28 -2.83 10.80
CA ARG A 56 -1.03 -4.07 11.15
C ARG A 56 -2.05 -4.47 10.10
N LYS A 57 -2.61 -3.52 9.36
CA LYS A 57 -3.63 -3.83 8.35
C LYS A 57 -3.10 -4.01 6.95
N ARG A 58 -1.84 -3.60 6.67
CA ARG A 58 -1.30 -3.62 5.30
C ARG A 58 0.11 -4.19 5.24
N ILE A 59 1.08 -3.59 5.95
CA ILE A 59 2.49 -3.95 5.83
C ILE A 59 2.77 -5.31 6.45
N TYR A 60 2.40 -5.54 7.71
CA TYR A 60 2.67 -6.80 8.41
C TYR A 60 1.99 -8.01 7.75
N PRO A 61 0.71 -7.93 7.29
CA PRO A 61 0.12 -9.01 6.51
C PRO A 61 0.87 -9.34 5.23
N ALA A 62 1.41 -8.33 4.54
CA ALA A 62 2.19 -8.55 3.31
C ALA A 62 3.54 -9.23 3.61
N ILE A 63 4.25 -8.78 4.64
CA ILE A 63 5.51 -9.38 5.09
C ILE A 63 5.27 -10.83 5.54
N ALA A 64 4.26 -11.06 6.35
CA ALA A 64 3.90 -12.40 6.81
C ALA A 64 3.57 -13.35 5.65
N ALA A 65 2.77 -12.89 4.68
CA ALA A 65 2.45 -13.66 3.49
C ALA A 65 3.69 -13.95 2.63
N PHE A 66 4.56 -12.96 2.45
CA PHE A 66 5.81 -13.12 1.70
C PHE A 66 6.69 -14.23 2.28
N TYR A 67 6.93 -14.19 3.60
CA TYR A 67 7.75 -15.19 4.27
C TYR A 67 7.05 -16.55 4.39
N ALA A 68 5.73 -16.58 4.51
CA ALA A 68 5.00 -17.84 4.46
C ALA A 68 5.08 -18.49 3.08
N MET A 69 4.97 -17.71 2.00
CA MET A 69 5.14 -18.22 0.63
C MET A 69 6.54 -18.79 0.42
N THR A 70 7.57 -18.05 0.81
CA THR A 70 8.96 -18.52 0.67
C THR A 70 9.27 -19.73 1.55
N GLY A 71 8.76 -19.77 2.78
CA GLY A 71 8.87 -20.92 3.68
C GLY A 71 8.17 -22.19 3.16
N ASN A 72 7.17 -22.03 2.28
CA ASN A 72 6.47 -23.11 1.62
C ASN A 72 6.99 -23.40 0.19
N GLY A 73 8.26 -23.06 -0.09
CA GLY A 73 8.97 -23.44 -1.31
C GLY A 73 8.61 -22.62 -2.56
N ILE A 74 8.10 -21.42 -2.40
CA ILE A 74 7.95 -20.44 -3.49
C ILE A 74 9.20 -19.54 -3.48
N SER A 75 9.79 -19.26 -4.65
CA SER A 75 10.97 -18.37 -4.68
C SER A 75 10.62 -16.96 -4.21
N ARG A 76 11.63 -16.21 -3.73
CA ARG A 76 11.43 -14.81 -3.29
C ARG A 76 10.88 -13.95 -4.43
N GLU A 77 11.40 -14.14 -5.63
CA GLU A 77 10.99 -13.39 -6.82
C GLU A 77 9.53 -13.69 -7.17
N GLU A 78 9.12 -14.96 -7.10
CA GLU A 78 7.74 -15.36 -7.39
C GLU A 78 6.77 -14.85 -6.32
N ALA A 79 7.13 -14.95 -5.04
CA ALA A 79 6.34 -14.45 -3.92
C ALA A 79 6.16 -12.93 -4.00
N ALA A 80 7.24 -12.18 -4.27
CA ALA A 80 7.16 -10.74 -4.47
C ALA A 80 6.30 -10.37 -5.68
N ALA A 81 6.50 -11.04 -6.82
CA ALA A 81 5.70 -10.81 -8.02
C ALA A 81 4.21 -11.10 -7.80
N PHE A 82 3.88 -12.17 -7.05
CA PHE A 82 2.50 -12.49 -6.70
C PHE A 82 1.87 -11.37 -5.86
N LEU A 83 2.51 -10.95 -4.78
CA LEU A 83 1.99 -9.91 -3.87
C LEU A 83 1.87 -8.57 -4.58
N ASN A 84 2.86 -8.19 -5.38
CA ASN A 84 2.83 -6.95 -6.15
C ASN A 84 1.64 -6.93 -7.11
N ARG A 85 1.43 -7.98 -7.92
CA ARG A 85 0.26 -8.10 -8.80
C ARG A 85 -1.07 -8.09 -8.03
N TYR A 86 -1.11 -8.72 -6.85
CA TYR A 86 -2.29 -8.71 -6.01
C TYR A 86 -2.69 -7.30 -5.57
N TYR A 87 -1.72 -6.50 -5.08
CA TYR A 87 -1.97 -5.13 -4.65
C TYR A 87 -2.38 -4.22 -5.81
N GLU A 88 -1.72 -4.32 -6.95
CA GLU A 88 -2.08 -3.60 -8.19
C GLU A 88 -3.52 -3.91 -8.62
N LYS A 89 -3.87 -5.19 -8.74
CA LYS A 89 -5.22 -5.60 -9.14
C LYS A 89 -6.29 -5.09 -8.18
N ARG A 90 -6.01 -5.14 -6.89
CA ARG A 90 -6.91 -4.61 -5.86
C ARG A 90 -7.07 -3.09 -6.00
N ALA A 91 -5.99 -2.37 -6.22
CA ALA A 91 -5.96 -0.93 -6.41
C ALA A 91 -6.74 -0.50 -7.67
N ALA A 92 -6.60 -1.21 -8.77
CA ALA A 92 -7.36 -0.98 -9.99
C ALA A 92 -8.88 -1.05 -9.75
N GLY A 93 -9.34 -1.96 -8.89
CA GLY A 93 -10.74 -2.05 -8.46
C GLY A 93 -11.22 -0.81 -7.70
N VAL A 94 -10.37 -0.26 -6.83
CA VAL A 94 -10.65 0.99 -6.11
C VAL A 94 -10.64 2.17 -7.08
N GLY A 95 -9.64 2.27 -7.94
CA GLY A 95 -9.54 3.30 -8.99
C GLY A 95 -10.77 3.34 -9.90
N SER A 96 -11.32 2.17 -10.26
CA SER A 96 -12.56 2.08 -11.03
C SER A 96 -13.74 2.74 -10.33
N LYS A 97 -13.89 2.54 -9.02
CA LYS A 97 -14.95 3.18 -8.21
C LYS A 97 -14.76 4.69 -8.13
N ILE A 98 -13.52 5.14 -7.94
CA ILE A 98 -13.18 6.58 -7.92
C ILE A 98 -13.53 7.21 -9.27
N ARG A 99 -13.12 6.61 -10.39
CA ARG A 99 -13.50 7.08 -11.75
C ARG A 99 -15.02 7.16 -11.93
N GLY A 100 -15.75 6.21 -11.37
CA GLY A 100 -17.23 6.25 -11.38
C GLY A 100 -17.78 7.48 -10.67
N ALA A 101 -17.26 7.82 -9.49
CA ALA A 101 -17.64 9.01 -8.74
C ALA A 101 -17.24 10.31 -9.44
N MET A 102 -16.09 10.33 -10.13
CA MET A 102 -15.59 11.51 -10.86
C MET A 102 -16.43 11.89 -12.09
N LYS A 103 -17.43 11.09 -12.47
CA LYS A 103 -18.43 11.46 -13.49
C LYS A 103 -19.40 12.55 -13.02
N ILE A 104 -19.46 12.82 -11.72
CA ILE A 104 -20.24 13.92 -11.15
C ILE A 104 -19.61 15.24 -11.59
N PRO A 105 -20.38 16.15 -12.28
CA PRO A 105 -19.85 17.40 -12.78
C PRO A 105 -19.20 18.25 -11.69
N GLY A 106 -17.97 18.69 -11.91
CA GLY A 106 -17.24 19.57 -11.01
C GLY A 106 -16.58 18.89 -9.79
N LEU A 107 -16.89 17.63 -9.50
CA LEU A 107 -16.32 16.92 -8.33
C LEU A 107 -14.79 16.87 -8.38
N TYR A 108 -14.21 16.70 -9.56
CA TYR A 108 -12.73 16.66 -9.74
C TYR A 108 -12.03 17.92 -9.21
N LYS A 109 -12.69 19.09 -9.23
CA LYS A 109 -12.12 20.37 -8.73
C LYS A 109 -11.84 20.36 -7.22
N LEU A 110 -12.53 19.50 -6.48
CA LEU A 110 -12.35 19.38 -5.04
C LEU A 110 -11.26 18.38 -4.65
N VAL A 111 -10.80 17.56 -5.61
CA VAL A 111 -9.90 16.43 -5.34
C VAL A 111 -8.56 16.88 -4.75
N PRO A 112 -7.81 17.86 -5.29
CA PRO A 112 -6.51 18.22 -4.73
C PRO A 112 -6.61 18.67 -3.28
N ARG A 113 -7.59 19.52 -2.96
CA ARG A 113 -7.83 20.01 -1.58
C ARG A 113 -8.24 18.89 -0.63
N PHE A 114 -9.14 18.01 -1.06
CA PHE A 114 -9.57 16.86 -0.26
C PHE A 114 -8.41 15.90 0.00
N PHE A 115 -7.64 15.58 -1.05
CA PHE A 115 -6.48 14.71 -0.94
C PHE A 115 -5.41 15.31 -0.04
N ALA A 116 -5.11 16.59 -0.15
CA ALA A 116 -4.15 17.25 0.74
C ALA A 116 -4.56 17.11 2.21
N LYS A 117 -5.85 17.34 2.53
CA LYS A 117 -6.37 17.17 3.89
C LYS A 117 -6.29 15.72 4.36
N MET A 118 -6.71 14.78 3.53
CA MET A 118 -6.66 13.35 3.84
C MET A 118 -5.22 12.88 4.03
N THR A 119 -4.30 13.26 3.16
CA THR A 119 -2.89 12.88 3.24
C THR A 119 -2.24 13.43 4.51
N LYS A 120 -2.45 14.70 4.84
CA LYS A 120 -1.94 15.28 6.09
C LYS A 120 -2.47 14.57 7.34
N SER A 121 -3.71 14.09 7.32
CA SER A 121 -4.32 13.38 8.43
C SER A 121 -3.89 11.92 8.57
N SER A 122 -3.71 11.23 7.45
CA SER A 122 -3.50 9.77 7.44
C SER A 122 -2.04 9.36 7.19
N PHE A 123 -1.22 10.29 6.69
CA PHE A 123 0.18 10.06 6.32
C PHE A 123 1.08 11.12 6.96
N GLY A 124 0.80 11.47 8.22
CA GLY A 124 1.58 12.41 9.03
C GLY A 124 2.70 11.73 9.82
N GLU A 125 3.50 12.55 10.52
CA GLU A 125 4.64 12.07 11.32
C GLU A 125 4.24 11.09 12.42
N ASP A 126 3.08 11.28 13.01
CA ASP A 126 2.51 10.38 14.02
C ASP A 126 2.08 9.01 13.47
N CYS A 127 2.04 8.87 12.14
CA CYS A 127 1.87 7.60 11.42
C CYS A 127 3.19 7.08 10.82
N GLY A 128 4.35 7.70 11.16
CA GLY A 128 5.67 7.31 10.68
C GLY A 128 6.06 7.87 9.31
N PHE A 129 5.25 8.74 8.72
CA PHE A 129 5.59 9.42 7.47
C PHE A 129 6.22 10.77 7.73
N ARG A 130 7.10 11.19 6.82
CA ARG A 130 7.63 12.56 6.82
C ARG A 130 7.52 13.13 5.42
N ALA A 131 6.81 14.26 5.30
CA ALA A 131 6.55 14.92 4.02
C ALA A 131 6.99 16.38 4.04
N ASN A 132 7.62 16.81 2.94
CA ASN A 132 7.86 18.21 2.65
C ASN A 132 6.75 18.72 1.73
N TRP A 133 5.89 19.59 2.24
CA TRP A 133 4.77 20.15 1.49
C TRP A 133 5.22 21.36 0.68
N ILE A 134 5.08 21.27 -0.64
CA ILE A 134 5.50 22.32 -1.59
C ILE A 134 4.34 23.26 -1.89
N ARG A 135 3.18 22.69 -2.28
CA ARG A 135 1.95 23.43 -2.57
C ARG A 135 0.72 22.63 -2.15
N THR A 136 -0.26 23.33 -1.58
CA THR A 136 -1.55 22.76 -1.18
C THR A 136 -2.66 23.76 -1.48
N GLU A 137 -2.75 24.21 -2.71
CA GLU A 137 -3.75 25.15 -3.19
C GLU A 137 -5.02 24.43 -3.66
N GLN A 138 -6.00 25.18 -4.13
CA GLN A 138 -7.28 24.60 -4.55
C GLN A 138 -7.13 23.64 -5.73
N GLU A 139 -6.18 23.94 -6.64
CA GLU A 139 -5.97 23.21 -7.88
C GLU A 139 -4.73 22.30 -7.87
N GLU A 140 -3.93 22.38 -6.81
CA GLU A 140 -2.68 21.64 -6.70
C GLU A 140 -2.48 21.01 -5.32
N MET A 141 -1.97 19.78 -5.32
CA MET A 141 -1.38 19.12 -4.17
C MET A 141 -0.01 18.59 -4.55
N CYS A 142 1.04 19.25 -4.05
CA CYS A 142 2.42 18.88 -4.35
C CYS A 142 3.19 18.69 -3.05
N PHE A 143 3.78 17.51 -2.87
CA PHE A 143 4.65 17.21 -1.72
C PHE A 143 5.67 16.15 -2.06
N ASP A 144 6.78 16.14 -1.34
CA ASP A 144 7.80 15.11 -1.38
C ASP A 144 7.73 14.28 -0.11
N MET A 145 7.43 12.99 -0.23
CA MET A 145 7.47 12.06 0.90
C MET A 145 8.91 11.63 1.15
N LEU A 146 9.45 12.01 2.30
CA LEU A 146 10.86 11.80 2.68
C LEU A 146 11.09 10.57 3.55
N ALA A 147 10.04 10.05 4.20
CA ALA A 147 10.06 8.81 4.95
C ALA A 147 8.73 8.09 4.78
N CYS A 148 8.76 6.78 4.61
CA CYS A 148 7.58 5.96 4.33
C CYS A 148 7.64 4.65 5.11
N PRO A 149 6.73 4.39 6.06
CA PRO A 149 6.71 3.16 6.84
C PRO A 149 6.62 1.89 6.00
N TYR A 150 6.05 1.96 4.79
CA TYR A 150 6.01 0.81 3.87
C TYR A 150 7.42 0.43 3.42
N GLN A 151 8.24 1.40 3.02
CA GLN A 151 9.63 1.17 2.65
C GLN A 151 10.45 0.76 3.85
N ASP A 152 10.40 1.55 4.93
CA ASP A 152 11.26 1.38 6.10
C ASP A 152 11.02 0.02 6.78
N THR A 153 9.76 -0.39 6.91
CA THR A 153 9.40 -1.66 7.53
C THR A 153 9.77 -2.84 6.63
N CYS A 154 9.51 -2.78 5.32
CA CYS A 154 9.91 -3.87 4.43
C CYS A 154 11.44 -4.03 4.36
N VAL A 155 12.21 -2.94 4.42
CA VAL A 155 13.67 -2.98 4.53
C VAL A 155 14.10 -3.58 5.87
N LYS A 156 13.51 -3.14 7.00
CA LYS A 156 13.76 -3.68 8.33
C LYS A 156 13.58 -5.20 8.38
N TYR A 157 12.54 -5.70 7.73
CA TYR A 157 12.24 -7.13 7.65
C TYR A 157 12.92 -7.86 6.49
N GLY A 158 13.82 -7.22 5.73
CA GLY A 158 14.60 -7.85 4.66
C GLY A 158 13.80 -8.30 3.44
N CYS A 159 12.68 -7.62 3.12
CA CYS A 159 11.85 -7.90 1.96
C CYS A 159 11.46 -6.62 1.18
N PRO A 160 12.44 -5.77 0.78
CA PRO A 160 12.15 -4.52 0.07
C PRO A 160 11.46 -4.73 -1.28
N GLU A 161 11.59 -5.90 -1.89
CA GLU A 161 11.03 -6.25 -3.18
C GLU A 161 9.48 -6.21 -3.23
N ILE A 162 8.79 -6.29 -2.08
CA ILE A 162 7.33 -6.18 -2.03
C ILE A 162 6.83 -4.73 -1.97
N VAL A 163 7.71 -3.76 -1.77
CA VAL A 163 7.34 -2.34 -1.68
C VAL A 163 6.76 -1.83 -3.00
N ALA A 164 7.26 -2.33 -4.11
CA ALA A 164 6.83 -1.94 -5.45
C ALA A 164 5.31 -2.09 -5.64
N GLY A 165 4.70 -3.13 -5.07
CA GLY A 165 3.25 -3.34 -5.14
C GLY A 165 2.44 -2.24 -4.44
N PHE A 166 2.91 -1.78 -3.27
CA PHE A 166 2.29 -0.66 -2.57
C PHE A 166 2.44 0.65 -3.34
N CYS A 167 3.63 0.90 -3.89
CA CYS A 167 3.87 2.08 -4.70
C CYS A 167 2.97 2.10 -5.95
N ARG A 168 2.95 1.01 -6.75
CA ARG A 168 2.12 0.93 -7.95
C ARG A 168 0.61 0.96 -7.63
N ALA A 169 0.20 0.50 -6.45
CA ALA A 169 -1.18 0.61 -6.02
C ALA A 169 -1.69 2.06 -5.95
N ASP A 170 -0.84 3.03 -5.62
CA ASP A 170 -1.21 4.45 -5.66
C ASP A 170 -1.45 4.90 -7.11
N ASP A 171 -0.56 4.54 -8.02
CA ASP A 171 -0.66 4.91 -9.43
C ASP A 171 -1.90 4.27 -10.09
N GLU A 172 -2.19 3.01 -9.80
CA GLU A 172 -3.40 2.32 -10.25
C GLU A 172 -4.70 2.93 -9.67
N THR A 173 -4.63 3.39 -8.42
CA THR A 173 -5.79 4.00 -7.77
C THR A 173 -6.06 5.40 -8.27
N TYR A 174 -5.03 6.21 -8.43
CA TYR A 174 -5.15 7.66 -8.62
C TYR A 174 -4.73 8.15 -10.01
N GLY A 175 -3.96 7.36 -10.77
CA GLY A 175 -3.38 7.77 -12.05
C GLY A 175 -4.40 8.19 -13.12
N HIS A 176 -5.64 7.68 -13.04
CA HIS A 176 -6.66 7.89 -14.06
C HIS A 176 -8.02 8.31 -13.47
N MET A 177 -8.02 9.12 -12.40
CA MET A 177 -9.26 9.52 -11.72
C MET A 177 -10.21 10.31 -12.63
N HIS A 178 -9.67 11.28 -13.38
CA HIS A 178 -10.43 12.16 -14.28
C HIS A 178 -9.51 12.72 -15.36
N PRO A 179 -9.98 12.98 -16.62
CA PRO A 179 -9.13 13.54 -17.67
C PRO A 179 -8.43 14.87 -17.33
N LYS A 180 -9.08 15.69 -16.50
CA LYS A 180 -8.54 16.97 -16.03
C LYS A 180 -7.73 16.88 -14.73
N LEU A 181 -7.53 15.70 -14.17
CA LEU A 181 -6.68 15.48 -13.00
C LEU A 181 -5.42 14.75 -13.43
N LYS A 182 -4.30 15.35 -13.19
CA LYS A 182 -2.98 14.75 -13.44
C LYS A 182 -2.37 14.33 -12.11
N TRP A 183 -2.31 13.03 -11.91
CA TRP A 183 -1.57 12.38 -10.84
C TRP A 183 -0.25 11.88 -11.37
N GLY A 184 0.81 12.08 -10.63
CA GLY A 184 2.10 11.49 -11.00
C GLY A 184 3.19 11.75 -9.99
N ARG A 185 4.29 11.08 -10.26
CA ARG A 185 5.57 11.21 -9.59
C ARG A 185 6.65 10.69 -10.52
N THR A 186 7.87 11.20 -10.40
CA THR A 186 9.01 10.79 -11.25
C THR A 186 9.93 9.82 -10.54
N LYS A 187 9.86 9.76 -9.18
CA LYS A 187 10.70 8.91 -8.34
C LYS A 187 9.96 8.44 -7.09
N THR A 188 10.40 7.33 -6.53
CA THR A 188 9.89 6.81 -5.26
C THR A 188 11.01 6.29 -4.37
N LEU A 189 10.82 6.37 -3.05
CA LEU A 189 11.72 5.75 -2.06
C LEU A 189 11.88 4.24 -2.34
N GLY A 190 10.80 3.55 -2.70
CA GLY A 190 10.83 2.12 -3.02
C GLY A 190 11.63 1.75 -4.27
N GLN A 191 11.99 2.71 -5.10
CA GLN A 191 12.84 2.54 -6.29
C GLN A 191 14.23 3.15 -6.11
N GLY A 192 14.62 3.48 -4.86
CA GLY A 192 15.92 4.05 -4.55
C GLY A 192 16.01 5.57 -4.75
N GLY A 193 14.90 6.26 -4.95
CA GLY A 193 14.85 7.71 -4.95
C GLY A 193 15.04 8.29 -3.54
N ASP A 194 15.43 9.55 -3.47
CA ASP A 194 15.58 10.32 -2.23
C ASP A 194 14.25 10.75 -1.61
N CYS A 195 13.17 10.69 -2.40
CA CYS A 195 11.79 10.92 -1.96
C CYS A 195 10.78 10.27 -2.93
N CYS A 196 9.47 10.32 -2.57
CA CYS A 196 8.39 10.14 -3.55
C CYS A 196 7.80 11.51 -3.85
N ASP A 197 8.01 12.03 -5.04
CA ASP A 197 7.62 13.37 -5.47
C ASP A 197 6.17 13.38 -5.99
N PHE A 198 5.20 13.37 -5.08
CA PHE A 198 3.79 13.36 -5.44
C PHE A 198 3.29 14.69 -5.98
N ARG A 199 2.62 14.63 -7.13
CA ARG A 199 2.00 15.78 -7.80
C ARG A 199 0.57 15.41 -8.22
N LEU A 200 -0.38 16.24 -7.83
CA LEU A 200 -1.78 16.14 -8.26
C LEU A 200 -2.25 17.53 -8.63
N THR A 201 -2.54 17.73 -9.92
CA THR A 201 -2.89 19.04 -10.49
C THR A 201 -4.16 18.95 -11.32
N ILE A 202 -4.86 20.08 -11.45
CA ILE A 202 -5.97 20.26 -12.40
C ILE A 202 -5.43 20.96 -13.65
N GLU A 203 -5.74 20.39 -14.83
CA GLU A 203 -5.47 20.97 -16.17
C GLU A 203 -6.74 21.39 -16.88
#